data_1e0f2f514e8f4cd9ba5dcc7c3b995628
#
_entry.id   1e0f2f514e8f4cd9ba5dcc7c3b995628
#
_cell.length_a   1.000
_cell.length_b   1.000
_cell.length_c   1.000
_cell.angle_alpha   90.00
_cell.angle_beta   90.00
_cell.angle_gamma   90.00
#
_symmetry.space_group_name_H-M   'P 1'
#
loop_
_entity.id
_entity.type
_entity.pdbx_description
1 polymer ?
#
loop_
_entity_poly.entity_id
_entity_poly.type
_entity_poly.pdbx_seq_one_letter_code
_entity_poly.pdbx_strand_id
1 'polypeptide(L)'
;MSTSEKVDHLFLLVGENPLPNYIAARMLLKEGGTVYLVHSTDTAGKADCLKRRLEPVNVELISLGKSEADSSVIRDKIQAQVKKILDKHPNATFGLNYTGGTKAMSVHSYRGLFDASGVDNPVFSYLDA
;
A
#
# COMPACT_ATOMS: atom_id res chain seq x y z
N MET A 1 -14.33 -2.03 -19.39
CA MET A 1 -13.38 -1.84 -18.70
C MET A 1 -13.34 -2.61 -17.60
N SER A 2 -12.51 -3.15 -17.38
CA SER A 2 -12.50 -3.83 -16.23
C SER A 2 -12.51 -2.92 -15.14
N THR A 3 -13.40 -3.07 -14.38
CA THR A 3 -13.39 -2.37 -13.20
C THR A 3 -12.42 -2.96 -12.29
N SER A 4 -11.66 -2.15 -11.74
CA SER A 4 -10.79 -2.55 -10.69
C SER A 4 -11.59 -3.04 -9.52
N GLU A 5 -11.18 -4.14 -8.96
CA GLU A 5 -11.76 -4.62 -7.74
C GLU A 5 -11.35 -3.71 -6.59
N LYS A 6 -12.31 -3.32 -5.77
CA LYS A 6 -12.02 -2.54 -4.59
C LYS A 6 -11.68 -3.46 -3.44
N VAL A 7 -10.78 -2.99 -2.58
CA VAL A 7 -10.30 -3.78 -1.45
C VAL A 7 -10.50 -3.05 -0.13
N ASP A 8 -10.46 -3.80 0.96
CA ASP A 8 -10.61 -3.24 2.32
C ASP A 8 -9.33 -2.57 2.78
N HIS A 9 -8.18 -3.10 2.39
CA HIS A 9 -6.87 -2.59 2.81
C HIS A 9 -5.99 -2.43 1.58
N LEU A 10 -5.61 -1.19 1.31
CA LEU A 10 -4.85 -0.87 0.11
C LEU A 10 -3.48 -0.31 0.46
N PHE A 11 -2.44 -0.99 0.01
CA PHE A 11 -1.06 -0.52 0.18
C PHE A 11 -0.65 0.28 -1.04
N LEU A 12 -0.15 1.47 -0.81
CA LEU A 12 0.31 2.38 -1.86
C LEU A 12 1.77 2.69 -1.65
N LEU A 13 2.58 2.49 -2.67
CA LEU A 13 4.00 2.83 -2.62
C LEU A 13 4.16 4.30 -3.00
N VAL A 14 4.65 5.10 -2.07
CA VAL A 14 4.75 6.55 -2.27
C VAL A 14 6.09 6.90 -2.92
N GLY A 15 6.02 7.54 -4.08
CA GLY A 15 7.20 8.00 -4.80
C GLY A 15 7.25 9.52 -4.86
N GLU A 16 7.97 10.05 -5.86
CA GLU A 16 8.15 11.48 -6.01
C GLU A 16 6.87 12.20 -6.40
N ASN A 17 6.01 11.56 -7.17
CA ASN A 17 4.75 12.14 -7.59
C ASN A 17 3.59 11.42 -6.87
N PRO A 18 2.94 12.07 -5.91
CA PRO A 18 1.86 11.42 -5.16
C PRO A 18 0.51 11.37 -5.87
N LEU A 19 0.36 12.03 -7.01
CA LEU A 19 -0.92 12.05 -7.71
C LEU A 19 -1.45 10.67 -8.09
N PRO A 20 -0.63 9.76 -8.67
CA PRO A 20 -1.13 8.42 -8.97
C PRO A 20 -1.60 7.68 -7.71
N ASN A 21 -0.94 7.91 -6.58
CA ASN A 21 -1.37 7.30 -5.32
C ASN A 21 -2.76 7.79 -4.90
N TYR A 22 -2.99 9.09 -5.04
CA TYR A 22 -4.28 9.67 -4.71
C TYR A 22 -5.38 9.07 -5.57
N ILE A 23 -5.13 8.99 -6.88
CA ILE A 23 -6.10 8.42 -7.81
C ILE A 23 -6.38 6.96 -7.48
N ALA A 24 -5.33 6.17 -7.22
CA ALA A 24 -5.49 4.76 -6.88
C ALA A 24 -6.32 4.57 -5.61
N ALA A 25 -6.09 5.40 -4.60
CA ALA A 25 -6.86 5.33 -3.37
C ALA A 25 -8.34 5.57 -3.62
N ARG A 26 -8.65 6.55 -4.48
CA ARG A 26 -10.05 6.87 -4.79
C ARG A 26 -10.72 5.79 -5.61
N MET A 27 -9.96 5.06 -6.43
CA MET A 27 -10.52 4.06 -7.33
C MET A 27 -10.58 2.66 -6.75
N LEU A 28 -9.64 2.32 -5.87
CA LEU A 28 -9.43 0.93 -5.47
C LEU A 28 -9.82 0.62 -4.03
N LEU A 29 -10.13 1.62 -3.23
CA LEU A 29 -10.45 1.40 -1.83
C LEU A 29 -11.95 1.30 -1.63
N LYS A 30 -12.40 0.28 -0.91
CA LYS A 30 -13.80 0.19 -0.51
C LYS A 30 -14.14 1.27 0.50
N GLU A 31 -15.39 1.69 0.52
CA GLU A 31 -15.86 2.63 1.52
C GLU A 31 -15.62 2.05 2.91
N GLY A 32 -15.04 2.86 3.78
CA GLY A 32 -14.68 2.41 5.12
C GLY A 32 -13.36 1.67 5.21
N GLY A 33 -12.67 1.47 4.08
CA GLY A 33 -11.38 0.78 4.07
C GLY A 33 -10.24 1.66 4.58
N THR A 34 -9.03 1.11 4.62
CA THR A 34 -7.83 1.78 5.10
C THR A 34 -6.75 1.77 4.03
N VAL A 35 -6.09 2.91 3.88
CA VAL A 35 -4.92 3.06 3.00
C VAL A 35 -3.65 3.01 3.83
N TYR A 36 -2.66 2.27 3.37
CA TYR A 36 -1.34 2.19 3.99
C TYR A 36 -0.33 2.80 3.03
N LEU A 37 0.26 3.93 3.44
CA LEU A 37 1.23 4.64 2.60
C LEU A 37 2.62 4.17 2.98
N VAL A 38 3.24 3.41 2.08
CA VAL A 38 4.59 2.87 2.29
C VAL A 38 5.57 3.86 1.71
N HIS A 39 6.44 4.42 2.53
CA HIS A 39 7.33 5.49 2.12
C HIS A 39 8.72 5.36 2.73
N SER A 40 9.68 6.01 2.08
CA SER A 40 11.04 6.14 2.61
C SER A 40 11.16 7.45 3.38
N THR A 41 12.34 7.68 3.95
CA THR A 41 12.65 8.97 4.59
C THR A 41 12.49 10.11 3.59
N ASP A 42 12.93 9.89 2.34
CA ASP A 42 12.90 10.94 1.32
C ASP A 42 11.49 11.30 0.88
N THR A 43 10.54 10.40 1.02
CA THR A 43 9.17 10.63 0.58
C THR A 43 8.19 10.83 1.74
N ALA A 44 8.70 10.98 2.97
CA ALA A 44 7.85 11.14 4.15
C ALA A 44 6.94 12.37 4.05
N GLY A 45 7.46 13.49 3.54
CA GLY A 45 6.65 14.70 3.37
C GLY A 45 5.52 14.53 2.39
N LYS A 46 5.77 13.77 1.32
CA LYS A 46 4.73 13.49 0.33
C LYS A 46 3.67 12.55 0.90
N ALA A 47 4.08 11.60 1.73
CA ALA A 47 3.14 10.72 2.40
C ALA A 47 2.24 11.51 3.37
N ASP A 48 2.80 12.44 4.13
CA ASP A 48 2.01 13.29 5.02
C ASP A 48 1.01 14.14 4.26
N CYS A 49 1.43 14.73 3.15
CA CYS A 49 0.56 15.54 2.32
C CYS A 49 -0.59 14.69 1.76
N LEU A 50 -0.27 13.49 1.30
CA LEU A 50 -1.26 12.58 0.75
C LEU A 50 -2.27 12.17 1.81
N LYS A 51 -1.81 11.89 3.03
CA LYS A 51 -2.70 11.55 4.13
C LYS A 51 -3.72 12.66 4.38
N ARG A 52 -3.27 13.91 4.39
CA ARG A 52 -4.17 15.04 4.59
C ARG A 52 -5.18 15.18 3.45
N ARG A 53 -4.75 14.94 2.21
CA ARG A 53 -5.62 15.06 1.05
C ARG A 53 -6.65 13.95 0.97
N LEU A 54 -6.38 12.83 1.60
CA LEU A 54 -7.30 11.68 1.60
C LEU A 54 -8.32 11.74 2.72
N GLU A 55 -8.20 12.69 3.66
CA GLU A 55 -9.21 12.80 4.71
C GLU A 55 -10.60 12.87 4.11
N PRO A 56 -11.60 12.23 4.69
CA PRO A 56 -11.62 11.51 5.97
C PRO A 56 -11.30 10.01 5.87
N VAL A 57 -10.64 9.57 4.81
CA VAL A 57 -10.24 8.18 4.63
C VAL A 57 -9.26 7.78 5.73
N ASN A 58 -9.37 6.57 6.24
CA ASN A 58 -8.43 6.04 7.21
C ASN A 58 -7.09 5.79 6.53
N VAL A 59 -6.05 6.44 7.00
CA VAL A 59 -4.71 6.33 6.41
C VAL A 59 -3.69 6.03 7.50
N GLU A 60 -2.84 5.03 7.26
CA GLU A 60 -1.69 4.73 8.12
C GLU A 60 -0.41 4.86 7.32
N LEU A 61 0.64 5.32 7.96
CA LEU A 61 1.93 5.49 7.33
C LEU A 61 2.85 4.33 7.73
N ILE A 62 3.54 3.75 6.75
CA ILE A 62 4.54 2.71 6.99
C ILE A 62 5.87 3.25 6.52
N SER A 63 6.74 3.62 7.46
CA SER A 63 8.05 4.16 7.13
C SER A 63 9.07 3.04 6.96
N LEU A 64 9.79 3.08 5.85
CA LEU A 64 10.89 2.16 5.60
C LEU A 64 12.23 2.78 6.04
N GLY A 65 12.20 4.02 6.49
CA GLY A 65 13.41 4.75 6.84
C GLY A 65 14.27 4.92 5.60
N LYS A 66 15.56 4.67 5.75
CA LYS A 66 16.49 4.74 4.62
C LYS A 66 16.67 3.38 3.94
N SER A 67 15.87 2.40 4.32
CA SER A 67 16.03 1.02 3.87
C SER A 67 15.10 0.64 2.72
N GLU A 68 14.74 1.60 1.88
CA GLU A 68 13.77 1.34 0.80
C GLU A 68 14.20 0.26 -0.19
N ALA A 69 15.52 -0.01 -0.25
CA ALA A 69 16.04 -1.06 -1.12
C ALA A 69 16.30 -2.37 -0.36
N ASP A 70 16.10 -2.40 0.95
CA ASP A 70 16.34 -3.60 1.76
C ASP A 70 15.11 -4.50 1.72
N SER A 71 15.25 -5.64 1.06
CA SER A 71 14.14 -6.56 0.84
C SER A 71 13.52 -7.08 2.12
N SER A 72 14.35 -7.39 3.13
CA SER A 72 13.82 -7.96 4.36
C SER A 72 13.01 -6.94 5.14
N VAL A 73 13.45 -5.69 5.17
CA VAL A 73 12.72 -4.64 5.87
C VAL A 73 11.37 -4.39 5.21
N ILE A 74 11.35 -4.27 3.89
CA ILE A 74 10.12 -4.00 3.15
C ILE A 74 9.13 -5.15 3.35
N ARG A 75 9.59 -6.37 3.10
CA ARG A 75 8.74 -7.56 3.21
C ARG A 75 8.21 -7.73 4.62
N ASP A 76 9.08 -7.60 5.62
CA ASP A 76 8.69 -7.83 7.01
C ASP A 76 7.68 -6.81 7.49
N LYS A 77 7.81 -5.54 7.10
CA LYS A 77 6.86 -4.51 7.51
C LYS A 77 5.49 -4.74 6.88
N ILE A 78 5.46 -5.13 5.61
CA ILE A 78 4.19 -5.44 4.94
C ILE A 78 3.53 -6.66 5.60
N GLN A 79 4.30 -7.73 5.81
CA GLN A 79 3.76 -8.95 6.41
C GLN A 79 3.26 -8.73 7.83
N ALA A 80 3.98 -7.95 8.63
CA ALA A 80 3.57 -7.64 9.99
C ALA A 80 2.23 -6.91 10.01
N GLN A 81 2.07 -5.95 9.11
CA GLN A 81 0.83 -5.20 9.02
C GLN A 81 -0.33 -6.10 8.58
N VAL A 82 -0.10 -6.95 7.58
CA VAL A 82 -1.11 -7.87 7.08
C VAL A 82 -1.54 -8.83 8.18
N LYS A 83 -0.59 -9.39 8.91
CA LYS A 83 -0.90 -10.31 10.00
C LYS A 83 -1.75 -9.66 11.07
N LYS A 84 -1.42 -8.43 11.43
CA LYS A 84 -2.16 -7.67 12.41
C LYS A 84 -3.61 -7.46 11.98
N ILE A 85 -3.81 -7.18 10.69
CA ILE A 85 -5.14 -6.98 10.12
C ILE A 85 -5.91 -8.29 10.13
N LEU A 86 -5.30 -9.37 9.67
CA LEU A 86 -5.97 -10.67 9.56
C LEU A 86 -6.36 -11.24 10.93
N ASP A 87 -5.61 -10.90 11.97
CA ASP A 87 -5.98 -11.34 13.32
C ASP A 87 -7.33 -10.78 13.76
N LYS A 88 -7.68 -9.59 13.26
CA LYS A 88 -8.94 -8.95 13.59
C LYS A 88 -10.01 -9.16 12.52
N HIS A 89 -9.59 -9.28 11.26
CA HIS A 89 -10.49 -9.36 10.11
C HIS A 89 -10.04 -10.46 9.17
N PRO A 90 -10.33 -11.74 9.48
CA PRO A 90 -9.80 -12.87 8.69
C PRO A 90 -10.21 -12.89 7.23
N ASN A 91 -11.32 -12.21 6.90
CA ASN A 91 -11.81 -12.19 5.52
C ASN A 91 -11.51 -10.89 4.79
N ALA A 92 -10.61 -10.06 5.33
CA ALA A 92 -10.27 -8.80 4.72
C ALA A 92 -9.62 -9.00 3.35
N THR A 93 -9.92 -8.10 2.43
CA THR A 93 -9.30 -8.10 1.10
C THR A 93 -8.17 -7.09 1.06
N PHE A 94 -7.14 -7.41 0.29
CA PHE A 94 -5.91 -6.62 0.23
C PHE A 94 -5.56 -6.28 -1.20
N GLY A 95 -5.00 -5.10 -1.38
CA GLY A 95 -4.49 -4.68 -2.67
C GLY A 95 -3.17 -3.95 -2.53
N LEU A 96 -2.41 -3.92 -3.61
CA LEU A 96 -1.16 -3.19 -3.70
C LEU A 96 -1.16 -2.43 -5.02
N ASN A 97 -1.01 -1.12 -4.94
CA ASN A 97 -0.74 -0.31 -6.11
C ASN A 97 0.71 0.10 -6.06
N TYR A 98 1.48 -0.29 -7.07
CA TYR A 98 2.93 -0.10 -7.07
C TYR A 98 3.37 0.96 -8.07
N THR A 99 2.49 1.89 -8.41
CA THR A 99 2.81 2.96 -9.34
C THR A 99 3.96 3.85 -8.85
N GLY A 100 3.99 4.14 -7.56
CA GLY A 100 5.10 4.90 -6.98
C GLY A 100 6.18 3.99 -6.44
N GLY A 101 7.21 4.58 -5.86
CA GLY A 101 8.30 3.84 -5.24
C GLY A 101 9.34 3.34 -6.25
N THR A 102 10.32 2.64 -5.73
CA THR A 102 11.38 2.05 -6.55
C THR A 102 10.99 0.65 -6.99
N LYS A 103 11.78 0.08 -7.91
CA LYS A 103 11.56 -1.32 -8.31
C LYS A 103 11.71 -2.25 -7.12
N ALA A 104 12.69 -1.99 -6.24
CA ALA A 104 12.89 -2.81 -5.06
C ALA A 104 11.67 -2.77 -4.16
N MET A 105 11.09 -1.58 -3.93
CA MET A 105 9.87 -1.44 -3.15
C MET A 105 8.73 -2.24 -3.78
N SER A 106 8.58 -2.16 -5.09
CA SER A 106 7.50 -2.88 -5.80
C SER A 106 7.64 -4.39 -5.64
N VAL A 107 8.83 -4.92 -5.92
CA VAL A 107 9.07 -6.37 -5.86
C VAL A 107 8.88 -6.91 -4.45
N HIS A 108 9.45 -6.24 -3.46
CA HIS A 108 9.44 -6.77 -2.10
C HIS A 108 8.10 -6.53 -1.39
N SER A 109 7.39 -5.47 -1.75
CA SER A 109 6.02 -5.27 -1.27
C SER A 109 5.08 -6.32 -1.85
N TYR A 110 5.24 -6.62 -3.13
CA TYR A 110 4.48 -7.68 -3.78
C TYR A 110 4.71 -9.01 -3.06
N ARG A 111 5.98 -9.35 -2.79
CA ARG A 111 6.32 -10.58 -2.08
C ARG A 111 5.75 -10.60 -0.67
N GLY A 112 5.85 -9.47 0.03
CA GLY A 112 5.32 -9.38 1.38
C GLY A 112 3.84 -9.66 1.43
N LEU A 113 3.08 -9.09 0.51
CA LEU A 113 1.64 -9.27 0.46
C LEU A 113 1.26 -10.66 -0.04
N PHE A 114 1.92 -11.12 -1.12
CA PHE A 114 1.60 -12.39 -1.75
C PHE A 114 1.93 -13.58 -0.83
N ASP A 115 3.06 -13.51 -0.13
CA ASP A 115 3.51 -14.60 0.72
C ASP A 115 2.89 -14.58 2.12
N ALA A 116 2.12 -13.54 2.44
CA ALA A 116 1.50 -13.44 3.74
C ALA A 116 0.45 -14.54 3.90
N SER A 117 0.53 -15.25 5.03
CA SER A 117 -0.40 -16.31 5.32
C SER A 117 -1.81 -15.77 5.49
N GLY A 118 -2.78 -16.36 4.82
CA GLY A 118 -4.18 -15.98 4.96
C GLY A 118 -4.67 -14.94 3.97
N VAL A 119 -3.80 -14.42 3.11
CA VAL A 119 -4.22 -13.50 2.06
C VAL A 119 -4.57 -14.30 0.81
N ASP A 120 -5.82 -14.17 0.38
CA ASP A 120 -6.29 -14.81 -0.84
C ASP A 120 -6.46 -13.76 -1.93
N ASN A 121 -5.95 -14.05 -3.10
CA ASN A 121 -6.18 -13.23 -4.28
C ASN A 121 -5.98 -11.73 -4.06
N PRO A 122 -4.77 -11.31 -3.61
CA PRO A 122 -4.52 -9.87 -3.47
C PRO A 122 -4.63 -9.19 -4.83
N VAL A 123 -5.14 -7.96 -4.82
CA VAL A 123 -5.30 -7.19 -6.05
C VAL A 123 -4.06 -6.35 -6.27
N PHE A 124 -3.39 -6.54 -7.40
CA PHE A 124 -2.22 -5.75 -7.77
C PHE A 124 -2.58 -4.82 -8.91
N SER A 125 -2.11 -3.59 -8.84
CA SER A 125 -2.41 -2.62 -9.88
C SER A 125 -1.24 -1.67 -10.09
N TYR A 126 -1.17 -1.14 -11.30
CA TYR A 126 -0.20 -0.13 -11.68
C TYR A 126 -0.93 0.93 -12.48
N LEU A 127 -0.78 2.18 -12.05
CA LEU A 127 -1.40 3.28 -12.77
C LEU A 127 -0.34 3.96 -13.61
N ASP A 128 -0.52 3.90 -14.90
CA ASP A 128 0.40 4.53 -15.84
C ASP A 128 0.11 6.02 -15.85
N ALA A 129 1.10 6.80 -15.47
CA ALA A 129 0.92 8.24 -15.29
C ALA A 129 1.31 9.01 -16.54
#